data_3a609d29c2214866219dfe9c4a87eeb9
#
_entry.id   3a609d29c2214866219dfe9c4a87eeb9
#
_cell.length_a   1.000
_cell.length_b   1.000
_cell.length_c   1.000
_cell.angle_alpha   90.00
_cell.angle_beta   90.00
_cell.angle_gamma   90.00
#
_symmetry.space_group_name_H-M   'P 1'
#
loop_
_entity.id
_entity.type
_entity.pdbx_description
1 polymer ?
#
loop_
_entity_poly.entity_id
_entity_poly.type
_entity_poly.pdbx_seq_one_letter_code
_entity_poly.pdbx_strand_id
1 'polypeptide(L)'
;LIGMGTLTAFVYSFIVSAFEESLGSVIDVSHTYYDVTIVVIAFIALGKYLEARSKIKTGDAIEKLLNLQAKTALVVRDGKETEISVNDVKHDDLIIIKPGAKIPVDGVITEGVSFIDESLVTGEPMQVQKKVGNSVISGTINTSGSFVFKATKVGSETLLAQIIKMVEDAQGSRAPIQALADKISSVFV
;
A
#
# COMPACT_ATOMS: atom_id res chain seq x y z
N LEU A 1 -21.63 -1.77 21.61
CA LEU A 1 -21.69 -1.57 23.05
C LEU A 1 -21.41 -0.11 23.44
N ILE A 2 -20.25 0.45 23.06
CA ILE A 2 -19.87 1.83 23.43
C ILE A 2 -20.89 2.84 22.88
N GLY A 3 -21.34 2.70 21.62
CA GLY A 3 -22.34 3.58 21.04
C GLY A 3 -23.70 3.54 21.73
N MET A 4 -24.14 2.37 22.19
CA MET A 4 -25.37 2.26 22.99
C MET A 4 -25.21 2.93 24.36
N GLY A 5 -24.09 2.71 25.02
CA GLY A 5 -23.83 3.32 26.34
C GLY A 5 -23.78 4.86 26.26
N THR A 6 -23.07 5.42 25.28
CA THR A 6 -23.01 6.87 25.10
C THR A 6 -24.35 7.47 24.69
N LEU A 7 -25.13 6.78 23.83
CA LEU A 7 -26.47 7.20 23.45
C LEU A 7 -27.40 7.21 24.67
N THR A 8 -27.39 6.14 25.46
CA THR A 8 -28.22 6.07 26.68
C THR A 8 -27.86 7.15 27.68
N ALA A 9 -26.57 7.41 27.92
CA ALA A 9 -26.10 8.46 28.82
C ALA A 9 -26.52 9.84 28.31
N PHE A 10 -26.44 10.08 27.00
CA PHE A 10 -26.87 11.32 26.38
C PHE A 10 -28.40 11.55 26.50
N VAL A 11 -29.19 10.52 26.10
CA VAL A 11 -30.66 10.56 26.16
C VAL A 11 -31.14 10.77 27.61
N TYR A 12 -30.58 10.06 28.56
CA TYR A 12 -30.87 10.23 29.97
C TYR A 12 -30.62 11.69 30.40
N SER A 13 -29.43 12.23 30.12
CA SER A 13 -29.05 13.58 30.51
C SER A 13 -29.93 14.61 29.82
N PHE A 14 -30.33 14.39 28.57
CA PHE A 14 -31.22 15.25 27.84
C PHE A 14 -32.62 15.29 28.46
N ILE A 15 -33.20 14.13 28.81
CA ILE A 15 -34.50 14.04 29.46
C ILE A 15 -34.49 14.72 30.83
N VAL A 16 -33.45 14.46 31.62
CA VAL A 16 -33.29 15.09 32.95
C VAL A 16 -33.21 16.63 32.81
N SER A 17 -32.40 17.14 31.87
CA SER A 17 -32.28 18.58 31.64
C SER A 17 -33.55 19.23 31.08
N ALA A 18 -34.29 18.51 30.20
CA ALA A 18 -35.49 19.08 29.57
C ALA A 18 -36.73 19.08 30.49
N PHE A 19 -36.79 18.17 31.45
CA PHE A 19 -37.93 17.98 32.35
C PHE A 19 -37.56 18.11 33.83
N GLU A 20 -36.57 18.94 34.15
CA GLU A 20 -36.03 19.14 35.51
C GLU A 20 -37.12 19.42 36.54
N GLU A 21 -38.05 20.38 36.22
CA GLU A 21 -39.14 20.77 37.15
C GLU A 21 -40.13 19.62 37.41
N SER A 22 -40.37 18.75 36.44
CA SER A 22 -41.32 17.64 36.56
C SER A 22 -40.72 16.41 37.20
N LEU A 23 -39.44 16.15 36.98
CA LEU A 23 -38.74 14.97 37.43
C LEU A 23 -38.04 15.12 38.78
N GLY A 24 -37.77 16.35 39.22
CA GLY A 24 -37.06 16.65 40.46
C GLY A 24 -37.75 16.17 41.75
N SER A 25 -39.05 15.80 41.67
CA SER A 25 -39.78 15.20 42.78
C SER A 25 -39.62 13.68 42.85
N VAL A 26 -39.10 13.02 41.80
CA VAL A 26 -39.07 11.56 41.70
C VAL A 26 -37.64 11.04 41.50
N ILE A 27 -36.75 11.82 40.88
CA ILE A 27 -35.39 11.44 40.53
C ILE A 27 -34.42 12.56 40.95
N ASP A 28 -33.20 12.18 41.32
CA ASP A 28 -32.11 13.13 41.55
C ASP A 28 -31.66 13.73 40.19
N VAL A 29 -32.06 14.97 39.94
CA VAL A 29 -31.77 15.73 38.70
C VAL A 29 -30.41 16.42 38.73
N SER A 30 -29.68 16.34 39.83
CA SER A 30 -28.40 17.04 40.04
C SER A 30 -27.25 16.50 39.19
N HIS A 31 -27.37 15.28 38.64
CA HIS A 31 -26.31 14.61 37.91
C HIS A 31 -26.70 14.35 36.46
N THR A 32 -25.98 14.98 35.54
CA THR A 32 -26.03 14.70 34.10
C THR A 32 -24.73 14.02 33.66
N TYR A 33 -24.77 13.23 32.60
CA TYR A 33 -23.64 12.45 32.08
C TYR A 33 -23.13 13.00 30.73
N TYR A 34 -23.32 14.30 30.48
CA TYR A 34 -22.82 14.94 29.27
C TYR A 34 -21.31 14.97 29.20
N ASP A 35 -20.64 15.21 30.32
CA ASP A 35 -19.18 15.21 30.46
C ASP A 35 -18.60 13.83 30.10
N VAL A 36 -19.17 12.76 30.66
CA VAL A 36 -18.77 11.38 30.34
C VAL A 36 -18.97 11.09 28.84
N THR A 37 -20.13 11.47 28.30
CA THR A 37 -20.45 11.26 26.88
C THR A 37 -19.45 11.99 25.96
N ILE A 38 -19.13 13.25 26.27
CA ILE A 38 -18.19 14.05 25.49
C ILE A 38 -16.78 13.45 25.56
N VAL A 39 -16.31 13.08 26.74
CA VAL A 39 -14.98 12.50 26.94
C VAL A 39 -14.84 11.18 26.16
N VAL A 40 -15.82 10.29 26.26
CA VAL A 40 -15.79 9.01 25.54
C VAL A 40 -15.78 9.21 24.03
N ILE A 41 -16.63 10.10 23.51
CA ILE A 41 -16.66 10.41 22.06
C ILE A 41 -15.33 11.03 21.61
N ALA A 42 -14.76 11.95 22.42
CA ALA A 42 -13.47 12.57 22.11
C ALA A 42 -12.33 11.53 22.02
N PHE A 43 -12.28 10.57 22.95
CA PHE A 43 -11.27 9.51 22.90
C PHE A 43 -11.48 8.56 21.71
N ILE A 44 -12.73 8.24 21.36
CA ILE A 44 -13.02 7.42 20.18
C ILE A 44 -12.58 8.17 18.91
N ALA A 45 -12.92 9.45 18.80
CA ALA A 45 -12.55 10.28 17.66
C ALA A 45 -11.02 10.41 17.54
N LEU A 46 -10.32 10.63 18.67
CA LEU A 46 -8.86 10.65 18.71
C LEU A 46 -8.26 9.33 18.27
N GLY A 47 -8.77 8.21 18.77
CA GLY A 47 -8.34 6.87 18.38
C GLY A 47 -8.51 6.63 16.87
N LYS A 48 -9.66 6.99 16.32
CA LYS A 48 -9.94 6.93 14.86
C LYS A 48 -9.03 7.83 14.05
N TYR A 49 -8.76 9.03 14.52
CA TYR A 49 -7.82 9.95 13.88
C TYR A 49 -6.39 9.38 13.84
N LEU A 50 -5.90 8.84 14.96
CA LEU A 50 -4.57 8.23 15.02
C LEU A 50 -4.47 6.98 14.13
N GLU A 51 -5.52 6.15 14.10
CA GLU A 51 -5.63 5.00 13.19
C GLU A 51 -5.55 5.43 11.72
N ALA A 52 -6.36 6.43 11.33
CA ALA A 52 -6.36 6.96 9.97
C ALA A 52 -5.00 7.52 9.57
N ARG A 53 -4.38 8.31 10.46
CA ARG A 53 -3.05 8.90 10.24
C ARG A 53 -1.95 7.83 10.10
N SER A 54 -2.05 6.75 10.85
CA SER A 54 -1.11 5.62 10.75
C SER A 54 -1.23 4.90 9.40
N LYS A 55 -2.46 4.72 8.89
CA LYS A 55 -2.72 4.08 7.59
C LYS A 55 -2.19 4.89 6.40
N ILE A 56 -2.25 6.23 6.45
CA ILE A 56 -1.75 7.10 5.37
C ILE A 56 -0.25 6.87 5.15
N LYS A 57 0.55 6.82 6.22
CA LYS A 57 2.01 6.60 6.11
C LYS A 57 2.39 5.26 5.45
N THR A 58 1.50 4.28 5.53
CA THR A 58 1.76 2.96 4.97
C THR A 58 1.46 2.91 3.46
N GLY A 59 0.52 3.73 2.97
CA GLY A 59 0.23 3.90 1.54
C GLY A 59 1.39 4.49 0.74
N ASP A 60 2.15 5.41 1.33
CA ASP A 60 3.29 6.08 0.69
C ASP A 60 4.40 5.08 0.26
N ALA A 61 4.55 3.97 0.97
CA ALA A 61 5.56 2.95 0.63
C ALA A 61 5.17 2.18 -0.64
N ILE A 62 3.90 1.82 -0.81
CA ILE A 62 3.40 1.15 -2.03
C ILE A 62 3.48 2.11 -3.21
N GLU A 63 3.10 3.38 -3.03
CA GLU A 63 3.18 4.37 -4.11
C GLU A 63 4.62 4.54 -4.60
N LYS A 64 5.60 4.55 -3.70
CA LYS A 64 7.02 4.59 -4.07
C LYS A 64 7.43 3.36 -4.89
N LEU A 65 6.99 2.16 -4.52
CA LEU A 65 7.26 0.94 -5.29
C LEU A 65 6.60 0.97 -6.67
N LEU A 66 5.35 1.42 -6.77
CA LEU A 66 4.65 1.60 -8.04
C LEU A 66 5.34 2.61 -8.95
N ASN A 67 5.90 3.67 -8.38
CA ASN A 67 6.66 4.67 -9.14
C ASN A 67 7.99 4.14 -9.68
N LEU A 68 8.48 2.98 -9.24
CA LEU A 68 9.68 2.34 -9.81
C LEU A 68 9.36 1.58 -11.11
N GLN A 69 8.12 1.18 -11.30
CA GLN A 69 7.69 0.52 -12.52
C GLN A 69 7.81 1.45 -13.73
N ALA A 70 8.36 0.95 -14.85
CA ALA A 70 8.33 1.65 -16.12
C ALA A 70 6.90 1.68 -16.65
N LYS A 71 6.51 2.76 -17.33
CA LYS A 71 5.19 2.89 -17.96
C LYS A 71 5.18 2.34 -19.37
N THR A 72 6.30 2.47 -20.08
CA THR A 72 6.47 2.07 -21.48
C THR A 72 7.72 1.20 -21.65
N ALA A 73 7.77 0.46 -22.72
CA ALA A 73 8.91 -0.35 -23.15
C ALA A 73 9.17 -0.13 -24.63
N LEU A 74 10.45 0.00 -25.01
CA LEU A 74 10.88 0.08 -26.41
C LEU A 74 11.17 -1.34 -26.90
N VAL A 75 10.25 -1.92 -27.65
CA VAL A 75 10.35 -3.29 -28.15
C VAL A 75 10.76 -3.32 -29.63
N VAL A 76 11.46 -4.39 -30.02
CA VAL A 76 11.77 -4.69 -31.42
C VAL A 76 10.83 -5.79 -31.90
N ARG A 77 9.91 -5.43 -32.77
CA ARG A 77 9.02 -6.40 -33.46
C ARG A 77 9.15 -6.23 -34.96
N ASP A 78 9.34 -7.31 -35.68
CA ASP A 78 9.53 -7.31 -37.15
C ASP A 78 10.64 -6.36 -37.62
N GLY A 79 11.73 -6.27 -36.84
CA GLY A 79 12.87 -5.40 -37.15
C GLY A 79 12.62 -3.89 -36.93
N LYS A 80 11.49 -3.51 -36.33
CA LYS A 80 11.15 -2.09 -36.06
C LYS A 80 11.11 -1.85 -34.54
N GLU A 81 11.72 -0.75 -34.11
CA GLU A 81 11.61 -0.25 -32.75
C GLU A 81 10.23 0.40 -32.57
N THR A 82 9.47 -0.04 -31.58
CA THR A 82 8.16 0.50 -31.25
C THR A 82 8.05 0.67 -29.75
N GLU A 83 7.61 1.85 -29.31
CA GLU A 83 7.30 2.09 -27.91
C GLU A 83 5.88 1.62 -27.61
N ILE A 84 5.73 0.73 -26.64
CA ILE A 84 4.43 0.19 -26.24
C ILE A 84 4.23 0.35 -24.71
N SER A 85 3.00 0.19 -24.24
CA SER A 85 2.74 0.09 -22.81
C SER A 85 3.44 -1.15 -22.23
N VAL A 86 3.96 -1.04 -21.01
CA VAL A 86 4.58 -2.20 -20.30
C VAL A 86 3.59 -3.36 -20.18
N ASN A 87 2.29 -3.07 -20.11
CA ASN A 87 1.24 -4.10 -20.03
C ASN A 87 1.05 -4.90 -21.31
N ASP A 88 1.53 -4.39 -22.46
CA ASP A 88 1.43 -5.02 -23.77
C ASP A 88 2.70 -5.80 -24.15
N VAL A 89 3.69 -5.82 -23.24
CA VAL A 89 4.92 -6.62 -23.40
C VAL A 89 4.58 -8.10 -23.22
N LYS A 90 5.09 -8.92 -24.14
CA LYS A 90 4.90 -10.38 -24.13
C LYS A 90 6.20 -11.09 -23.81
N HIS A 91 6.06 -12.36 -23.40
CA HIS A 91 7.21 -13.25 -23.30
C HIS A 91 7.95 -13.29 -24.65
N ASP A 92 9.27 -13.39 -24.59
CA ASP A 92 10.18 -13.42 -25.71
C ASP A 92 10.30 -12.12 -26.52
N ASP A 93 9.61 -11.03 -26.15
CA ASP A 93 9.86 -9.72 -26.76
C ASP A 93 11.32 -9.28 -26.52
N LEU A 94 11.92 -8.72 -27.56
CA LEU A 94 13.24 -8.08 -27.47
C LEU A 94 13.04 -6.60 -27.12
N ILE A 95 13.68 -6.18 -26.03
CA ILE A 95 13.49 -4.84 -25.45
C ILE A 95 14.83 -4.12 -25.41
N ILE A 96 14.85 -2.90 -25.93
CA ILE A 96 16.02 -2.02 -25.94
C ILE A 96 15.98 -1.13 -24.70
N ILE A 97 17.10 -1.10 -23.96
CA ILE A 97 17.27 -0.23 -22.81
C ILE A 97 18.39 0.77 -23.09
N LYS A 98 18.05 2.05 -22.97
CA LYS A 98 18.98 3.19 -23.13
C LYS A 98 19.48 3.65 -21.75
N PRO A 99 20.59 4.42 -21.69
CA PRO A 99 21.07 4.98 -20.43
C PRO A 99 19.98 5.82 -19.73
N GLY A 100 19.86 5.68 -18.42
CA GLY A 100 18.85 6.36 -17.59
C GLY A 100 17.45 5.73 -17.63
N ALA A 101 17.20 4.75 -18.51
CA ALA A 101 15.91 4.08 -18.58
C ALA A 101 15.71 3.05 -17.47
N LYS A 102 14.45 2.92 -17.01
CA LYS A 102 14.03 1.84 -16.13
C LYS A 102 13.80 0.57 -16.92
N ILE A 103 14.14 -0.56 -16.33
CA ILE A 103 13.90 -1.88 -16.91
C ILE A 103 12.41 -2.24 -16.70
N PRO A 104 11.65 -2.48 -17.78
CA PRO A 104 10.18 -2.61 -17.69
C PRO A 104 9.72 -3.97 -17.17
N VAL A 105 10.42 -5.05 -17.51
CA VAL A 105 10.07 -6.44 -17.20
C VAL A 105 11.33 -7.23 -16.89
N ASP A 106 11.20 -8.44 -16.30
CA ASP A 106 12.37 -9.30 -16.06
C ASP A 106 12.79 -10.02 -17.34
N GLY A 107 14.10 -10.20 -17.51
CA GLY A 107 14.61 -10.86 -18.70
C GLY A 107 16.08 -11.24 -18.65
N VAL A 108 16.61 -11.61 -19.80
CA VAL A 108 18.01 -11.99 -19.99
C VAL A 108 18.62 -11.19 -21.13
N ILE A 109 19.79 -10.59 -20.90
CA ILE A 109 20.49 -9.78 -21.90
C ILE A 109 20.93 -10.67 -23.05
N THR A 110 20.56 -10.26 -24.27
CA THR A 110 20.93 -10.91 -25.53
C THR A 110 22.04 -10.17 -26.25
N GLU A 111 22.13 -8.85 -26.09
CA GLU A 111 23.13 -8.02 -26.76
C GLU A 111 23.55 -6.86 -25.86
N GLY A 112 24.82 -6.46 -25.96
CA GLY A 112 25.35 -5.29 -25.28
C GLY A 112 25.91 -5.56 -23.87
N VAL A 113 26.36 -4.49 -23.23
CA VAL A 113 26.89 -4.47 -21.87
C VAL A 113 26.51 -3.16 -21.22
N SER A 114 26.19 -3.22 -19.94
CA SER A 114 25.76 -2.04 -19.20
C SER A 114 26.08 -2.13 -17.71
N PHE A 115 25.93 -1.00 -17.01
CA PHE A 115 25.92 -0.93 -15.57
C PHE A 115 24.49 -0.63 -15.09
N ILE A 116 23.98 -1.46 -14.20
CA ILE A 116 22.61 -1.40 -13.70
C ILE A 116 22.63 -1.14 -12.21
N ASP A 117 21.83 -0.19 -11.76
CA ASP A 117 21.57 0.03 -10.35
C ASP A 117 20.47 -0.94 -9.91
N GLU A 118 20.85 -1.96 -9.14
CA GLU A 118 19.98 -2.98 -8.58
C GLU A 118 19.72 -2.74 -7.08
N SER A 119 20.04 -1.57 -6.54
CA SER A 119 19.91 -1.25 -5.10
C SER A 119 18.51 -1.46 -4.55
N LEU A 120 17.48 -1.33 -5.39
CA LEU A 120 16.10 -1.64 -5.05
C LEU A 120 15.90 -3.10 -4.58
N VAL A 121 16.63 -4.04 -5.19
CA VAL A 121 16.46 -5.48 -4.94
C VAL A 121 17.51 -6.01 -3.98
N THR A 122 18.76 -5.55 -4.13
CA THR A 122 19.90 -6.02 -3.33
C THR A 122 20.07 -5.24 -2.03
N GLY A 123 19.58 -4.00 -1.97
CA GLY A 123 19.84 -3.06 -0.88
C GLY A 123 21.23 -2.44 -0.91
N GLU A 124 22.10 -2.85 -1.82
CA GLU A 124 23.48 -2.33 -1.95
C GLU A 124 23.53 -1.22 -2.99
N PRO A 125 24.03 -0.01 -2.65
CA PRO A 125 24.06 1.13 -3.57
C PRO A 125 25.23 1.01 -4.56
N MET A 126 25.45 -0.15 -5.13
CA MET A 126 26.51 -0.40 -6.11
C MET A 126 25.92 -0.75 -7.47
N GLN A 127 26.49 -0.14 -8.52
CA GLN A 127 26.15 -0.50 -9.88
C GLN A 127 26.81 -1.83 -10.26
N VAL A 128 26.01 -2.73 -10.82
CA VAL A 128 26.48 -4.06 -11.22
C VAL A 128 26.65 -4.09 -12.74
N GLN A 129 27.84 -4.51 -13.20
CA GLN A 129 28.07 -4.73 -14.63
C GLN A 129 27.27 -5.95 -15.09
N LYS A 130 26.44 -5.78 -16.12
CA LYS A 130 25.67 -6.84 -16.76
C LYS A 130 26.07 -6.96 -18.23
N LYS A 131 26.17 -8.20 -18.69
CA LYS A 131 26.55 -8.59 -20.05
C LYS A 131 25.63 -9.67 -20.59
N VAL A 132 25.79 -10.04 -21.82
CA VAL A 132 25.02 -11.11 -22.48
C VAL A 132 24.96 -12.36 -21.59
N GLY A 133 23.75 -12.90 -21.42
CA GLY A 133 23.45 -14.05 -20.56
C GLY A 133 23.13 -13.70 -19.11
N ASN A 134 23.34 -12.45 -18.67
CA ASN A 134 22.96 -12.04 -17.31
C ASN A 134 21.46 -11.67 -17.26
N SER A 135 20.84 -11.95 -16.12
CA SER A 135 19.46 -11.54 -15.84
C SER A 135 19.36 -10.07 -15.48
N VAL A 136 18.25 -9.44 -15.88
CA VAL A 136 17.84 -8.09 -15.50
C VAL A 136 16.47 -8.13 -14.84
N ILE A 137 16.22 -7.19 -13.92
CA ILE A 137 15.06 -7.18 -13.04
C ILE A 137 14.26 -5.89 -13.28
N SER A 138 12.95 -6.01 -13.36
CA SER A 138 12.04 -4.88 -13.51
C SER A 138 12.15 -3.87 -12.36
N GLY A 139 12.05 -2.57 -12.68
CA GLY A 139 12.15 -1.49 -11.71
C GLY A 139 13.58 -1.05 -11.41
N THR A 140 14.62 -1.79 -11.84
CA THR A 140 16.02 -1.36 -11.76
C THR A 140 16.35 -0.34 -12.84
N ILE A 141 17.43 0.42 -12.68
CA ILE A 141 17.79 1.55 -13.55
C ILE A 141 19.09 1.26 -14.29
N ASN A 142 19.04 1.39 -15.60
CA ASN A 142 20.24 1.36 -16.44
C ASN A 142 21.00 2.67 -16.26
N THR A 143 22.21 2.64 -15.75
CA THR A 143 22.99 3.85 -15.48
C THR A 143 23.87 4.27 -16.65
N SER A 144 24.46 3.31 -17.37
CA SER A 144 25.33 3.63 -18.52
C SER A 144 25.34 2.45 -19.51
N GLY A 145 25.62 2.76 -20.79
CA GLY A 145 25.55 1.78 -21.86
C GLY A 145 24.12 1.53 -22.36
N SER A 146 24.03 0.76 -23.44
CA SER A 146 22.75 0.30 -23.99
C SER A 146 22.81 -1.19 -24.21
N PHE A 147 21.70 -1.87 -24.01
CA PHE A 147 21.62 -3.30 -24.21
C PHE A 147 20.24 -3.71 -24.71
N VAL A 148 20.17 -4.90 -25.30
CA VAL A 148 18.93 -5.58 -25.67
C VAL A 148 18.77 -6.77 -24.77
N PHE A 149 17.57 -6.98 -24.27
CA PHE A 149 17.26 -8.16 -23.48
C PHE A 149 15.96 -8.81 -23.95
N LYS A 150 15.84 -10.09 -23.71
CA LYS A 150 14.66 -10.89 -24.02
C LYS A 150 13.81 -11.00 -22.76
N ALA A 151 12.53 -10.65 -22.84
CA ALA A 151 11.58 -10.73 -21.75
C ALA A 151 11.33 -12.20 -21.35
N THR A 152 11.51 -12.53 -20.08
CA THR A 152 11.27 -13.88 -19.54
C THR A 152 10.12 -13.95 -18.55
N LYS A 153 9.81 -12.82 -17.89
CA LYS A 153 8.64 -12.69 -17.00
C LYS A 153 7.99 -11.34 -17.26
N VAL A 154 6.67 -11.32 -17.38
CA VAL A 154 5.89 -10.14 -17.72
C VAL A 154 4.71 -9.94 -16.76
N GLY A 155 4.20 -8.73 -16.67
CA GLY A 155 3.03 -8.42 -15.85
C GLY A 155 3.20 -8.83 -14.37
N SER A 156 2.29 -9.65 -13.85
CA SER A 156 2.27 -10.12 -12.46
C SER A 156 3.38 -11.12 -12.11
N GLU A 157 4.09 -11.66 -13.11
CA GLU A 157 5.19 -12.62 -12.89
C GLU A 157 6.52 -11.93 -12.57
N THR A 158 6.63 -10.62 -12.83
CA THR A 158 7.87 -9.87 -12.55
C THR A 158 8.14 -9.81 -11.05
N LEU A 159 9.42 -9.79 -10.69
CA LEU A 159 9.84 -9.73 -9.29
C LEU A 159 9.27 -8.50 -8.58
N LEU A 160 9.29 -7.33 -9.24
CA LEU A 160 8.72 -6.10 -8.66
C LEU A 160 7.21 -6.24 -8.40
N ALA A 161 6.44 -6.82 -9.34
CA ALA A 161 5.01 -7.04 -9.15
C ALA A 161 4.73 -8.01 -7.98
N GLN A 162 5.54 -9.05 -7.81
CA GLN A 162 5.42 -9.97 -6.68
C GLN A 162 5.74 -9.29 -5.34
N ILE A 163 6.77 -8.42 -5.30
CA ILE A 163 7.09 -7.63 -4.10
C ILE A 163 5.92 -6.71 -3.74
N ILE A 164 5.37 -5.97 -4.72
CA ILE A 164 4.22 -5.08 -4.51
C ILE A 164 3.05 -5.87 -3.93
N LYS A 165 2.71 -7.00 -4.53
CA LYS A 165 1.64 -7.88 -4.05
C LYS A 165 1.88 -8.38 -2.63
N MET A 166 3.08 -8.82 -2.29
CA MET A 166 3.42 -9.23 -0.92
C MET A 166 3.22 -8.11 0.10
N VAL A 167 3.59 -6.88 -0.26
CA VAL A 167 3.40 -5.71 0.61
C VAL A 167 1.92 -5.37 0.76
N GLU A 168 1.14 -5.44 -0.32
CA GLU A 168 -0.32 -5.24 -0.29
C GLU A 168 -1.02 -6.28 0.58
N ASP A 169 -0.69 -7.56 0.41
CA ASP A 169 -1.24 -8.67 1.20
C ASP A 169 -0.89 -8.54 2.69
N ALA A 170 0.36 -8.15 3.00
CA ALA A 170 0.80 -7.92 4.37
C ALA A 170 0.06 -6.74 5.03
N GLN A 171 -0.25 -5.68 4.27
CA GLN A 171 -1.00 -4.52 4.75
C GLN A 171 -2.51 -4.79 4.86
N GLY A 172 -3.06 -5.60 3.96
CA GLY A 172 -4.48 -5.99 3.97
C GLY A 172 -4.80 -7.01 5.05
N SER A 173 -3.83 -7.76 5.56
CA SER A 173 -4.03 -8.74 6.62
C SER A 173 -4.27 -8.03 7.96
N ARG A 174 -5.51 -8.11 8.49
CA ARG A 174 -5.78 -7.75 9.88
C ARG A 174 -4.93 -8.64 10.78
N ALA A 175 -4.24 -8.05 11.75
CA ALA A 175 -3.49 -8.85 12.73
C ALA A 175 -4.43 -9.92 13.32
N PRO A 176 -4.01 -11.20 13.43
CA PRO A 176 -4.86 -12.29 13.93
C PRO A 176 -5.47 -11.99 15.30
N ILE A 177 -4.78 -11.21 16.12
CA ILE A 177 -5.24 -10.76 17.44
C ILE A 177 -6.43 -9.79 17.34
N GLN A 178 -6.50 -8.96 16.30
CA GLN A 178 -7.60 -8.02 16.07
C GLN A 178 -8.87 -8.78 15.65
N ALA A 179 -8.75 -9.77 14.78
CA ALA A 179 -9.84 -10.66 14.38
C ALA A 179 -10.36 -11.47 15.58
N LEU A 180 -9.48 -11.90 16.49
CA LEU A 180 -9.86 -12.57 17.73
C LEU A 180 -10.59 -11.62 18.68
N ALA A 181 -10.10 -10.40 18.85
CA ALA A 181 -10.75 -9.39 19.68
C ALA A 181 -12.15 -9.03 19.14
N ASP A 182 -12.30 -8.87 17.83
CA ASP A 182 -13.60 -8.62 17.18
C ASP A 182 -14.56 -9.80 17.39
N LYS A 183 -14.06 -11.03 17.28
CA LYS A 183 -14.85 -12.24 17.51
C LYS A 183 -15.30 -12.37 18.97
N ILE A 184 -14.42 -12.09 19.93
CA ILE A 184 -14.77 -12.09 21.36
C ILE A 184 -15.80 -11.00 21.64
N SER A 185 -15.57 -9.78 21.15
CA SER A 185 -16.50 -8.66 21.33
C SER A 185 -17.89 -8.95 20.75
N SER A 186 -17.97 -9.67 19.62
CA SER A 186 -19.26 -10.03 19.00
C SER A 186 -20.08 -11.04 19.79
N VAL A 187 -19.44 -11.80 20.69
CA VAL A 187 -20.13 -12.77 21.57
C VAL A 187 -20.60 -12.10 22.88
N PHE A 188 -19.93 -11.03 23.31
CA PHE A 188 -20.27 -10.30 24.54
C PHE A 188 -21.25 -9.13 24.30
N VAL A 189 -21.68 -8.89 23.08
CA VAL A 189 -22.65 -7.88 22.66
C VAL A 189 -23.96 -8.52 22.22
#